data_3693113553c1d91746c6216fd2b702fd
#
_entry.id   3693113553c1d91746c6216fd2b702fd
#
_cell.length_a   1.000
_cell.length_b   1.000
_cell.length_c   1.000
_cell.angle_alpha   90.00
_cell.angle_beta   90.00
_cell.angle_gamma   90.00
#
_symmetry.space_group_name_H-M   'P 1'
#
loop_
_entity.id
_entity.type
_entity.pdbx_description
1 polymer ?
#
loop_
_entity_poly.entity_id
_entity_poly.type
_entity_poly.pdbx_seq_one_letter_code
_entity_poly.pdbx_strand_id
1 'polypeptide(L)' 'VTNAIEGTCDIGMASRDLADSEAKKGVKATVIAKDGIAVIVNKDNDVDELTSDQVKAVYTGETTTWEDLAK' A
#
# COMPACT_ATOMS: atom_id res chain seq x y z
N VAL A 1 6.41 12.83 4.19
CA VAL A 1 6.69 13.64 2.96
C VAL A 1 6.41 15.12 3.20
N THR A 2 5.25 15.45 3.75
CA THR A 2 4.87 16.86 4.00
C THR A 2 5.90 17.60 4.86
N ASN A 3 6.38 16.97 5.93
CA ASN A 3 7.36 17.60 6.81
C ASN A 3 8.69 17.85 6.11
N ALA A 4 9.10 16.96 5.21
CA ALA A 4 10.31 17.16 4.41
C ALA A 4 10.13 18.32 3.42
N ILE A 5 8.96 18.44 2.81
CA ILE A 5 8.63 19.52 1.89
C ILE A 5 8.66 20.88 2.61
N GLU A 6 8.10 20.94 3.81
CA GLU A 6 8.00 22.17 4.61
C GLU A 6 9.30 22.54 5.33
N GLY A 7 10.27 21.64 5.32
CA GLY A 7 11.56 21.87 6.01
C GLY A 7 11.52 21.66 7.52
N THR A 8 10.45 21.03 8.04
CA THR A 8 10.33 20.71 9.46
C THR A 8 11.25 19.56 9.84
N CYS A 9 11.65 18.74 8.86
CA CYS A 9 12.65 17.70 9.03
C CYS A 9 13.61 17.73 7.82
N ASP A 10 14.79 17.19 8.00
CA ASP A 10 15.82 17.16 6.95
C ASP A 10 15.62 15.98 6.00
N ILE A 11 15.17 14.84 6.53
CA ILE A 11 14.97 13.62 5.77
C ILE A 11 13.62 13.03 6.19
N GLY A 12 12.77 12.72 5.20
CA GLY A 12 11.52 12.00 5.41
C GLY A 12 11.62 10.57 4.94
N MET A 13 10.96 9.65 5.63
CA MET A 13 10.87 8.25 5.23
C MET A 13 9.46 7.93 4.77
N ALA A 14 9.34 7.20 3.67
CA ALA A 14 8.05 6.79 3.14
C ALA A 14 8.14 5.39 2.56
N SER A 15 7.05 4.64 2.67
CA SER A 15 6.95 3.29 2.10
C SER A 15 6.05 3.29 0.87
N ARG A 16 6.20 4.32 0.04
CA ARG A 16 5.50 4.49 -1.24
C ARG A 16 6.29 5.41 -2.14
N ASP A 17 5.92 5.46 -3.39
CA ASP A 17 6.48 6.44 -4.31
C ASP A 17 5.89 7.83 -4.02
N LEU A 18 6.62 8.87 -4.39
CA LEU A 18 6.10 10.23 -4.31
C LEU A 18 4.98 10.44 -5.34
N ALA A 19 3.93 11.14 -4.92
CA ALA A 19 2.93 11.61 -5.85
C ALA A 19 3.54 12.71 -6.74
N ASP A 20 3.00 12.90 -7.94
CA ASP A 20 3.49 13.92 -8.88
C ASP A 20 3.48 15.32 -8.26
N SER A 21 2.46 15.64 -7.48
CA SER A 21 2.36 16.92 -6.79
C SER A 21 3.45 17.09 -5.74
N GLU A 22 3.88 16.02 -5.10
CA GLU A 22 4.94 16.03 -4.09
C GLU A 22 6.32 16.16 -4.74
N ALA A 23 6.55 15.45 -5.84
CA ALA A 23 7.81 15.51 -6.57
C ALA A 23 8.13 16.91 -7.12
N LYS A 24 7.10 17.72 -7.37
CA LYS A 24 7.24 19.09 -7.88
C LYS A 24 7.57 20.11 -6.79
N LYS A 25 7.57 19.72 -5.53
CA LYS A 25 7.79 20.63 -4.39
C LYS A 25 9.21 20.67 -3.87
N GLY A 26 10.17 20.19 -4.66
CA GLY A 26 11.59 20.31 -4.36
C GLY A 26 12.19 19.20 -3.50
N VAL A 27 11.44 18.12 -3.25
CA VAL A 27 11.97 16.95 -2.56
C VAL A 27 12.45 15.92 -3.56
N LYS A 28 13.51 15.20 -3.20
CA LYS A 28 14.08 14.13 -4.02
C LYS A 28 13.87 12.80 -3.31
N ALA A 29 13.30 11.83 -4.04
CA ALA A 29 13.12 10.48 -3.52
C ALA A 29 14.34 9.63 -3.87
N THR A 30 14.88 8.93 -2.88
CA THR A 30 15.97 7.97 -3.06
C THR A 30 15.54 6.64 -2.46
N VAL A 31 15.53 5.60 -3.28
CA VAL A 31 15.18 4.24 -2.82
C VAL A 31 16.35 3.69 -2.01
N ILE A 32 16.07 3.33 -0.76
CA ILE A 32 17.09 2.75 0.13
C ILE A 32 16.88 1.25 0.34
N ALA A 33 15.64 0.78 0.17
CA ALA A 33 15.29 -0.63 0.30
C ALA A 33 14.01 -0.92 -0.45
N LYS A 34 13.79 -2.18 -0.77
CA LYS A 34 12.52 -2.67 -1.31
C LYS A 34 11.83 -3.50 -0.25
N ASP A 35 10.53 -3.32 -0.13
CA ASP A 35 9.72 -4.06 0.83
C ASP A 35 8.54 -4.71 0.11
N GLY A 36 8.01 -5.74 0.71
CA GLY A 36 6.85 -6.45 0.18
C GLY A 36 5.82 -6.67 1.27
N ILE A 37 4.56 -6.67 0.86
CA ILE A 37 3.44 -6.96 1.76
C ILE A 37 2.78 -8.25 1.26
N ALA A 38 2.62 -9.21 2.15
CA ALA A 38 1.94 -10.47 1.86
C ALA A 38 0.60 -10.50 2.58
N VAL A 39 -0.45 -10.86 1.85
CA VAL A 39 -1.76 -11.13 2.43
C VAL A 39 -1.80 -12.61 2.74
N ILE A 40 -1.97 -12.95 4.01
CA ILE A 40 -1.97 -14.34 4.46
C ILE A 40 -3.34 -14.76 4.96
N VAL A 41 -3.66 -16.02 4.78
CA VAL A 41 -4.91 -16.62 5.26
C VAL A 41 -4.57 -17.93 5.97
N ASN A 42 -5.54 -18.45 6.74
CA ASN A 42 -5.37 -19.73 7.40
C ASN A 42 -5.19 -20.83 6.34
N LYS A 43 -4.37 -21.83 6.65
CA LYS A 43 -4.09 -22.97 5.75
C LYS A 43 -5.33 -23.75 5.34
N ASP A 44 -6.39 -23.70 6.14
CA ASP A 44 -7.65 -24.38 5.87
C ASP A 44 -8.57 -23.55 4.96
N ASN A 45 -8.14 -22.34 4.59
CA ASN A 45 -8.89 -21.47 3.68
C ASN A 45 -8.66 -21.91 2.24
N ASP A 46 -9.73 -22.04 1.47
CA ASP A 46 -9.67 -22.48 0.07
C ASP A 46 -9.27 -21.38 -0.91
N VAL A 47 -9.08 -20.16 -0.44
CA VAL A 47 -8.68 -19.05 -1.30
C VAL A 47 -7.20 -19.17 -1.63
N ASP A 48 -6.89 -19.37 -2.91
CA ASP A 48 -5.52 -19.53 -3.39
C ASP A 48 -4.93 -18.20 -3.89
N GLU A 49 -5.77 -17.34 -4.44
CA GLU A 49 -5.32 -16.15 -5.14
C GLU A 49 -6.37 -15.03 -5.01
N LEU A 50 -5.88 -13.81 -4.79
CA LEU A 50 -6.74 -12.62 -4.77
C LEU A 50 -6.10 -11.52 -5.62
N THR A 51 -6.92 -10.79 -6.35
CA THR A 51 -6.47 -9.59 -7.05
C THR A 51 -6.40 -8.42 -6.08
N SER A 52 -5.69 -7.37 -6.45
CA SER A 52 -5.61 -6.14 -5.64
C SER A 52 -6.99 -5.53 -5.42
N ASP A 53 -7.87 -5.60 -6.41
CA ASP A 53 -9.25 -5.09 -6.30
C ASP A 53 -10.06 -5.90 -5.30
N GLN A 54 -9.87 -7.21 -5.25
CA GLN A 54 -10.52 -8.08 -4.26
C GLN A 54 -10.06 -7.77 -2.84
N VAL A 55 -8.77 -7.55 -2.64
CA VAL A 55 -8.22 -7.16 -1.34
C VAL A 55 -8.80 -5.82 -0.91
N LYS A 56 -8.86 -4.86 -1.82
CA LYS A 56 -9.47 -3.55 -1.55
C LYS A 56 -10.93 -3.68 -1.15
N ALA A 57 -11.69 -4.52 -1.85
CA ALA A 57 -13.11 -4.75 -1.56
C ALA A 57 -13.32 -5.31 -0.15
N VAL A 58 -12.42 -6.17 0.32
CA VAL A 58 -12.48 -6.70 1.69
C VAL A 58 -12.26 -5.60 2.71
N TYR A 59 -11.21 -4.81 2.54
CA TYR A 59 -10.85 -3.77 3.51
C TYR A 59 -11.80 -2.58 3.50
N THR A 60 -12.49 -2.33 2.41
CA THR A 60 -13.50 -1.26 2.33
C THR A 60 -14.90 -1.73 2.76
N GLY A 61 -15.06 -3.02 3.02
CA GLY A 61 -16.34 -3.59 3.47
C GLY A 61 -17.32 -3.93 2.36
N GLU A 62 -16.91 -3.86 1.10
CA GLU A 62 -17.77 -4.24 -0.04
C GLU A 62 -17.98 -5.74 -0.11
N THR A 63 -16.96 -6.52 0.25
CA THR A 63 -17.00 -7.98 0.27
C THR A 63 -16.79 -8.44 1.70
N THR A 64 -17.75 -9.15 2.26
CA THR A 64 -17.75 -9.56 3.66
C THR A 64 -17.74 -11.07 3.87
N THR A 65 -17.85 -11.84 2.81
CA THR A 65 -17.84 -13.31 2.88
C THR A 65 -16.75 -13.90 1.98
N TRP A 66 -16.19 -15.02 2.39
CA TRP A 66 -15.19 -15.75 1.59
C TRP A 66 -15.80 -16.26 0.28
N GLU A 67 -17.07 -16.62 0.30
CA GLU A 67 -17.78 -17.12 -0.89
C GLU A 67 -17.79 -16.08 -2.01
N ASP A 68 -17.94 -14.82 -1.68
CA ASP A 68 -17.95 -13.73 -2.66
C ASP A 68 -16.57 -13.51 -3.27
N LEU A 69 -15.51 -13.83 -2.53
CA LEU A 69 -14.13 -13.75 -3.04
C LEU A 69 -13.78 -14.89 -3.98
N ALA A 70 -14.41 -16.03 -3.82
CA ALA A 70 -14.12 -17.23 -4.60
C ALA A 70 -14.71 -17.19 -6.02
N LYS A 71 -15.42 -16.14 -6.37
CA LYS A 71 -16.07 -16.01 -7.69
C LYS A 71 -15.13 -15.44 -8.74
#